data_001b7bc7c5f9bba779b98de6be8ee19b
#
_entry.id   001b7bc7c5f9bba779b98de6be8ee19b
#
_cell.length_a   1.000
_cell.length_b   1.000
_cell.length_c   1.000
_cell.angle_alpha   90.00
_cell.angle_beta   90.00
_cell.angle_gamma   90.00
#
_symmetry.space_group_name_H-M   'P 1'
#
loop_
_entity.id
_entity.type
_entity.pdbx_description
1 polymer ?
#
loop_
_entity_poly.entity_id
_entity_poly.type
_entity_poly.pdbx_seq_one_letter_code
_entity_poly.pdbx_strand_id
1 'polypeptide(L)'
;HRSEKRLYMSTIHETSDAEKRLVMVKGSPLEVLSRCDFYMSDNQILPMSEERYKTIAGANEAMARDALRVLGFAFCHVNSDVDGELETQMTWLGLIGMMDPPRDGIRELIRQFHRAGVRTVMITGDQQISACAIADQLDLSNGEPLDILDAQELVTLDEEQLMERARTVHVFSRVNPSQKLNIVKAIQSSGQTVAMTGDGINDSPALKAADIGIAMGKSGTDLARDVADVVLTGDNLELMATTLADGRSIYQNIRKSVHYSLATNISEIQLIATAVALGMNSPLNVMQLLWINLISDILPGLALSAEKPETDVMDQQPREKDEALYDKKDFTKMMVESTTMTGSAMTALLYGISRYGAGARAGGLAFQALTIGQLLHAFTCRSESSGMFTRKKLPKNRYLDWAVGGSIALQVATMFFPPLRSLLGLTAITLTDGLVIGATSTLPMVINEVIKTVKEPERDPDQQPHKGLDAAIDITSLAEVEETPCENTEQVQADFKNLCN
;
A
#
# COMPACT_ATOMS: atom_id res chain seq x y z
N HIS A 1 8.90 1.02 42.55
CA HIS A 1 9.98 1.10 41.56
C HIS A 1 9.69 0.13 40.41
N ARG A 2 9.48 0.64 39.22
CA ARG A 2 9.29 -0.16 38.00
C ARG A 2 10.68 -0.51 37.48
N SER A 3 11.06 -1.78 37.51
CA SER A 3 12.27 -2.28 36.88
C SER A 3 11.86 -3.17 35.73
N GLU A 4 12.52 -3.07 34.58
CA GLU A 4 12.26 -3.91 33.38
C GLU A 4 12.44 -5.41 33.64
N LYS A 5 13.11 -5.76 34.75
CA LYS A 5 13.34 -7.15 35.18
C LYS A 5 12.22 -7.74 36.04
N ARG A 6 11.25 -6.94 36.52
CA ARG A 6 10.15 -7.43 37.36
C ARG A 6 8.85 -7.44 36.57
N LEU A 7 8.26 -8.61 36.40
CA LEU A 7 6.99 -8.81 35.67
C LEU A 7 5.75 -8.51 36.56
N TYR A 8 5.93 -7.83 37.68
CA TYR A 8 4.87 -7.40 38.59
C TYR A 8 5.18 -6.03 39.19
N MET A 9 4.14 -5.38 39.69
CA MET A 9 4.19 -4.11 40.44
C MET A 9 3.59 -4.32 41.82
N SER A 10 4.27 -3.80 42.86
CA SER A 10 3.77 -3.77 44.23
C SER A 10 3.52 -2.35 44.70
N THR A 11 2.49 -2.19 45.53
CA THR A 11 2.17 -0.95 46.26
C THR A 11 1.96 -1.27 47.73
N ILE A 12 2.43 -0.35 48.62
CA ILE A 12 2.33 -0.47 50.03
C ILE A 12 1.37 0.61 50.51
N HIS A 13 0.40 0.21 51.32
CA HIS A 13 -0.63 1.09 51.87
C HIS A 13 -0.65 0.98 53.41
N GLU A 14 -0.85 2.12 54.06
CA GLU A 14 -1.12 2.14 55.50
C GLU A 14 -2.52 1.63 55.76
N THR A 15 -2.69 0.88 56.85
CA THR A 15 -3.98 0.35 57.26
C THR A 15 -4.46 1.11 58.53
N SER A 16 -5.73 0.92 58.90
CA SER A 16 -6.26 1.45 60.17
C SER A 16 -5.56 0.90 61.42
N ASP A 17 -4.84 -0.22 61.30
CA ASP A 17 -3.96 -0.80 62.28
C ASP A 17 -2.53 -0.28 62.05
N ALA A 18 -2.05 0.63 62.89
CA ALA A 18 -0.74 1.29 62.76
C ALA A 18 0.45 0.32 62.79
N GLU A 19 0.27 -0.91 63.30
CA GLU A 19 1.31 -1.93 63.33
C GLU A 19 1.41 -2.75 62.05
N LYS A 20 0.45 -2.61 61.12
CA LYS A 20 0.40 -3.40 59.87
C LYS A 20 0.31 -2.51 58.64
N ARG A 21 1.01 -2.94 57.58
CA ARG A 21 0.91 -2.37 56.23
C ARG A 21 0.31 -3.38 55.28
N LEU A 22 -0.50 -2.94 54.33
CA LEU A 22 -1.06 -3.76 53.28
C LEU A 22 -0.17 -3.66 52.03
N VAL A 23 0.35 -4.79 51.56
CA VAL A 23 1.10 -4.87 50.31
C VAL A 23 0.16 -5.46 49.27
N MET A 24 -0.05 -4.73 48.16
CA MET A 24 -0.85 -5.21 47.05
C MET A 24 0.06 -5.41 45.82
N VAL A 25 -0.12 -6.53 45.14
CA VAL A 25 0.67 -6.90 43.98
C VAL A 25 -0.23 -7.16 42.78
N LYS A 26 0.15 -6.64 41.61
CA LYS A 26 -0.44 -6.99 40.33
C LYS A 26 0.65 -7.21 39.29
N GLY A 27 0.44 -8.18 38.39
CA GLY A 27 1.43 -8.47 37.35
C GLY A 27 1.09 -9.68 36.50
N SER A 28 2.13 -10.26 35.88
CA SER A 28 1.99 -11.51 35.16
C SER A 28 1.38 -12.60 36.05
N PRO A 29 0.29 -13.26 35.62
CA PRO A 29 -0.45 -14.20 36.49
C PRO A 29 0.43 -15.28 37.13
N LEU A 30 1.30 -15.91 36.32
CA LEU A 30 2.15 -16.99 36.82
C LEU A 30 3.23 -16.49 37.77
N GLU A 31 3.77 -15.30 37.54
CA GLU A 31 4.78 -14.67 38.42
C GLU A 31 4.17 -14.26 39.76
N VAL A 32 2.96 -13.71 39.77
CA VAL A 32 2.24 -13.35 40.98
C VAL A 32 1.80 -14.60 41.73
N LEU A 33 1.29 -15.60 41.00
CA LEU A 33 0.83 -16.88 41.59
C LEU A 33 1.97 -17.65 42.25
N SER A 34 3.19 -17.62 41.69
CA SER A 34 4.37 -18.31 42.28
C SER A 34 4.79 -17.76 43.65
N ARG A 35 4.30 -16.53 44.03
CA ARG A 35 4.57 -15.89 45.32
C ARG A 35 3.45 -16.06 46.32
N CYS A 36 2.39 -16.82 45.97
CA CYS A 36 1.20 -16.99 46.79
C CYS A 36 1.19 -18.36 47.49
N ASP A 37 1.24 -18.33 48.81
CA ASP A 37 1.07 -19.50 49.64
C ASP A 37 -0.40 -19.72 50.06
N PHE A 38 -1.25 -18.69 49.83
CA PHE A 38 -2.67 -18.69 50.17
C PHE A 38 -3.50 -18.17 49.01
N TYR A 39 -4.80 -18.48 49.04
CA TYR A 39 -5.79 -17.89 48.12
C TYR A 39 -7.06 -17.49 48.89
N MET A 40 -7.77 -16.50 48.39
CA MET A 40 -9.04 -16.05 48.94
C MET A 40 -10.21 -16.76 48.24
N SER A 41 -11.12 -17.38 49.04
CA SER A 41 -12.39 -17.89 48.58
C SER A 41 -13.46 -17.59 49.61
N ASP A 42 -14.59 -17.04 49.19
CA ASP A 42 -15.73 -16.70 50.03
C ASP A 42 -15.34 -15.89 51.29
N ASN A 43 -14.49 -14.90 51.13
CA ASN A 43 -13.93 -14.06 52.20
C ASN A 43 -13.07 -14.83 53.26
N GLN A 44 -12.59 -16.01 52.91
CA GLN A 44 -11.70 -16.82 53.77
C GLN A 44 -10.34 -16.99 53.07
N ILE A 45 -9.26 -16.88 53.84
CA ILE A 45 -7.90 -17.13 53.38
C ILE A 45 -7.61 -18.63 53.61
N LEU A 46 -7.36 -19.37 52.54
CA LEU A 46 -7.11 -20.79 52.52
C LEU A 46 -5.70 -21.07 52.00
N PRO A 47 -5.01 -22.14 52.44
CA PRO A 47 -3.70 -22.50 51.96
C PRO A 47 -3.75 -22.91 50.49
N MET A 48 -2.76 -22.51 49.68
CA MET A 48 -2.63 -22.87 48.27
C MET A 48 -2.31 -24.35 48.13
N SER A 49 -3.19 -25.11 47.52
CA SER A 49 -2.91 -26.51 47.15
C SER A 49 -2.40 -26.59 45.70
N GLU A 50 -1.68 -27.68 45.38
CA GLU A 50 -1.20 -27.92 44.03
C GLU A 50 -2.34 -28.04 43.01
N GLU A 51 -3.47 -28.60 43.40
CA GLU A 51 -4.67 -28.68 42.57
C GLU A 51 -5.27 -27.29 42.28
N ARG A 52 -5.32 -26.41 43.31
CA ARG A 52 -5.81 -25.05 43.17
C ARG A 52 -4.89 -24.22 42.30
N TYR A 53 -3.55 -24.37 42.46
CA TYR A 53 -2.56 -23.75 41.61
C TYR A 53 -2.78 -24.10 40.13
N LYS A 54 -2.93 -25.41 39.83
CA LYS A 54 -3.21 -25.87 38.44
C LYS A 54 -4.53 -25.34 37.89
N THR A 55 -5.57 -25.26 38.75
CA THR A 55 -6.86 -24.68 38.34
C THR A 55 -6.73 -23.19 37.94
N ILE A 56 -5.99 -22.38 38.72
CA ILE A 56 -5.78 -20.97 38.46
C ILE A 56 -4.91 -20.81 37.21
N ALA A 57 -3.85 -21.58 37.03
CA ALA A 57 -3.01 -21.56 35.83
C ALA A 57 -3.82 -21.94 34.58
N GLY A 58 -4.67 -22.96 34.66
CA GLY A 58 -5.56 -23.34 33.56
C GLY A 58 -6.60 -22.27 33.23
N ALA A 59 -7.13 -21.55 34.22
CA ALA A 59 -8.02 -20.41 34.00
C ALA A 59 -7.29 -19.26 33.29
N ASN A 60 -6.03 -18.98 33.66
CA ASN A 60 -5.21 -18.00 32.96
C ASN A 60 -5.00 -18.39 31.49
N GLU A 61 -4.68 -19.65 31.20
CA GLU A 61 -4.53 -20.15 29.85
C GLU A 61 -5.83 -20.04 29.03
N ALA A 62 -6.97 -20.37 29.63
CA ALA A 62 -8.27 -20.24 28.97
C ALA A 62 -8.56 -18.78 28.62
N MET A 63 -8.39 -17.85 29.56
CA MET A 63 -8.56 -16.43 29.31
C MET A 63 -7.58 -15.89 28.24
N ALA A 64 -6.34 -16.36 28.24
CA ALA A 64 -5.35 -15.97 27.24
C ALA A 64 -5.70 -16.51 25.83
N ARG A 65 -6.32 -17.70 25.72
CA ARG A 65 -6.84 -18.24 24.44
C ARG A 65 -7.97 -17.39 23.85
N ASP A 66 -8.73 -16.71 24.72
CA ASP A 66 -9.76 -15.76 24.31
C ASP A 66 -9.19 -14.36 23.99
N ALA A 67 -7.89 -14.26 23.71
CA ALA A 67 -7.16 -13.02 23.43
C ALA A 67 -7.20 -11.98 24.56
N LEU A 68 -7.47 -12.40 25.81
CA LEU A 68 -7.47 -11.50 26.94
C LEU A 68 -6.03 -11.25 27.45
N ARG A 69 -5.70 -10.00 27.70
CA ARG A 69 -4.52 -9.62 28.49
C ARG A 69 -4.83 -9.85 29.95
N VAL A 70 -4.25 -10.89 30.55
CA VAL A 70 -4.57 -11.32 31.90
C VAL A 70 -3.58 -10.74 32.90
N LEU A 71 -4.09 -10.18 34.00
CA LEU A 71 -3.33 -9.78 35.18
C LEU A 71 -3.76 -10.61 36.38
N GLY A 72 -2.77 -11.06 37.16
CA GLY A 72 -2.96 -11.68 38.46
C GLY A 72 -2.84 -10.63 39.59
N PHE A 73 -3.65 -10.82 40.65
CA PHE A 73 -3.71 -9.95 41.82
C PHE A 73 -3.49 -10.74 43.09
N ALA A 74 -2.67 -10.18 43.98
CA ALA A 74 -2.42 -10.77 45.31
C ALA A 74 -2.20 -9.66 46.35
N PHE A 75 -2.35 -10.00 47.63
CA PHE A 75 -2.04 -9.12 48.73
C PHE A 75 -1.42 -9.90 49.89
N CYS A 76 -0.74 -9.15 50.78
CA CYS A 76 -0.37 -9.66 52.11
C CYS A 76 -0.37 -8.49 53.12
N HIS A 77 -0.44 -8.84 54.41
CA HIS A 77 -0.22 -7.91 55.49
C HIS A 77 1.16 -8.15 56.07
N VAL A 78 1.95 -7.11 56.21
CA VAL A 78 3.28 -7.14 56.81
C VAL A 78 3.34 -6.22 58.02
N ASN A 79 4.16 -6.53 59.01
CA ASN A 79 4.38 -5.65 60.14
C ASN A 79 5.15 -4.38 59.69
N SER A 80 4.87 -3.23 60.30
CA SER A 80 5.40 -1.91 59.90
C SER A 80 6.92 -1.78 60.04
N ASP A 81 7.56 -2.61 60.83
CA ASP A 81 8.99 -2.66 61.17
C ASP A 81 9.81 -3.59 60.24
N VAL A 82 9.21 -4.27 59.27
CA VAL A 82 9.93 -5.15 58.36
C VAL A 82 10.48 -4.32 57.20
N ASP A 83 11.83 -4.28 57.14
CA ASP A 83 12.58 -3.81 55.97
C ASP A 83 13.14 -5.01 55.19
N GLY A 84 12.71 -5.16 53.94
CA GLY A 84 13.19 -6.27 53.08
C GLY A 84 12.23 -6.61 51.95
N GLU A 85 12.31 -7.86 51.49
CA GLU A 85 11.41 -8.37 50.45
C GLU A 85 10.03 -8.61 51.05
N LEU A 86 9.10 -7.69 50.74
CA LEU A 86 7.75 -7.67 51.34
C LEU A 86 6.75 -8.52 50.56
N GLU A 87 7.11 -8.99 49.38
CA GLU A 87 6.24 -9.77 48.49
C GLU A 87 6.41 -11.27 48.70
N THR A 88 6.28 -11.73 49.96
CA THR A 88 6.34 -13.15 50.36
C THR A 88 5.04 -13.59 51.06
N GLN A 89 4.73 -14.87 50.99
CA GLN A 89 3.52 -15.47 51.65
C GLN A 89 2.23 -14.74 51.27
N MET A 90 2.08 -14.44 49.99
CA MET A 90 0.96 -13.66 49.49
C MET A 90 -0.33 -14.48 49.39
N THR A 91 -1.45 -13.78 49.51
CA THR A 91 -2.78 -14.32 49.27
C THR A 91 -3.25 -13.94 47.88
N TRP A 92 -3.48 -14.92 47.04
CA TRP A 92 -4.03 -14.77 45.73
C TRP A 92 -5.47 -14.28 45.77
N LEU A 93 -5.79 -13.20 45.01
CA LEU A 93 -7.13 -12.65 44.92
C LEU A 93 -7.89 -13.13 43.67
N GLY A 94 -7.23 -13.14 42.50
CA GLY A 94 -7.89 -13.55 41.29
C GLY A 94 -7.16 -13.08 40.02
N LEU A 95 -7.82 -13.33 38.89
CA LEU A 95 -7.44 -12.91 37.56
C LEU A 95 -8.38 -11.81 37.05
N ILE A 96 -7.85 -10.84 36.33
CA ILE A 96 -8.64 -9.89 35.55
C ILE A 96 -8.14 -9.97 34.11
N GLY A 97 -9.03 -10.36 33.19
CA GLY A 97 -8.81 -10.30 31.75
C GLY A 97 -9.29 -8.98 31.18
N MET A 98 -8.45 -8.37 30.39
CA MET A 98 -8.76 -7.17 29.62
C MET A 98 -8.73 -7.52 28.16
N MET A 99 -9.72 -7.09 27.38
CA MET A 99 -9.75 -7.24 25.94
C MET A 99 -9.61 -5.87 25.30
N ASP A 100 -8.68 -5.77 24.37
CA ASP A 100 -8.59 -4.66 23.43
C ASP A 100 -8.86 -5.27 22.05
N PRO A 101 -10.13 -5.27 21.60
CA PRO A 101 -10.49 -5.93 20.35
C PRO A 101 -9.78 -5.26 19.17
N PRO A 102 -9.46 -6.03 18.13
CA PRO A 102 -8.99 -5.42 16.87
C PRO A 102 -9.99 -4.36 16.39
N ARG A 103 -9.48 -3.27 15.84
CA ARG A 103 -10.32 -2.21 15.28
C ARG A 103 -11.19 -2.78 14.16
N ASP A 104 -12.39 -2.25 14.03
CA ASP A 104 -13.31 -2.63 12.95
C ASP A 104 -12.65 -2.42 11.58
N GLY A 105 -12.97 -3.30 10.62
CA GLY A 105 -12.45 -3.21 9.25
C GLY A 105 -11.04 -3.80 9.03
N ILE A 106 -10.22 -4.04 10.08
CA ILE A 106 -8.84 -4.53 9.92
C ILE A 106 -8.77 -5.90 9.24
N ARG A 107 -9.68 -6.82 9.54
CA ARG A 107 -9.73 -8.14 8.88
C ARG A 107 -9.96 -7.99 7.37
N GLU A 108 -10.84 -7.08 6.95
CA GLU A 108 -11.10 -6.83 5.53
C GLU A 108 -9.91 -6.14 4.86
N LEU A 109 -9.24 -5.23 5.54
CA LEU A 109 -8.01 -4.60 5.08
C LEU A 109 -6.91 -5.65 4.82
N ILE A 110 -6.69 -6.58 5.77
CA ILE A 110 -5.71 -7.67 5.62
C ILE A 110 -6.06 -8.55 4.43
N ARG A 111 -7.35 -8.88 4.24
CA ARG A 111 -7.80 -9.63 3.07
C ARG A 111 -7.53 -8.89 1.75
N GLN A 112 -7.68 -7.57 1.71
CA GLN A 112 -7.31 -6.75 0.55
C GLN A 112 -5.80 -6.77 0.31
N PHE A 113 -4.99 -6.73 1.36
CA PHE A 113 -3.53 -6.88 1.23
C PHE A 113 -3.13 -8.26 0.69
N HIS A 114 -3.75 -9.34 1.17
CA HIS A 114 -3.49 -10.68 0.63
C HIS A 114 -3.83 -10.77 -0.86
N ARG A 115 -4.97 -10.21 -1.31
CA ARG A 115 -5.31 -10.12 -2.74
C ARG A 115 -4.27 -9.34 -3.53
N ALA A 116 -3.74 -8.28 -2.93
CA ALA A 116 -2.69 -7.47 -3.53
C ALA A 116 -1.29 -8.12 -3.48
N GLY A 117 -1.18 -9.36 -2.97
CA GLY A 117 0.09 -10.07 -2.80
C GLY A 117 0.97 -9.46 -1.70
N VAL A 118 0.38 -8.67 -0.78
CA VAL A 118 1.10 -8.07 0.35
C VAL A 118 0.90 -8.93 1.58
N ARG A 119 1.98 -9.45 2.12
CA ARG A 119 2.00 -10.23 3.36
C ARG A 119 1.92 -9.28 4.56
N THR A 120 1.01 -9.57 5.49
CA THR A 120 0.88 -8.83 6.75
C THR A 120 1.59 -9.59 7.86
N VAL A 121 2.47 -8.91 8.61
CA VAL A 121 3.24 -9.48 9.72
C VAL A 121 2.91 -8.69 10.98
N MET A 122 2.59 -9.40 12.08
CA MET A 122 2.36 -8.79 13.39
C MET A 122 3.65 -8.83 14.22
N ILE A 123 4.06 -7.69 14.78
CA ILE A 123 5.19 -7.59 15.69
C ILE A 123 4.68 -6.99 17.00
N THR A 124 4.58 -7.80 18.05
CA THR A 124 4.00 -7.40 19.32
C THR A 124 4.88 -7.70 20.53
N GLY A 125 4.76 -6.86 21.58
CA GLY A 125 5.33 -7.15 22.90
C GLY A 125 4.48 -8.13 23.74
N ASP A 126 3.29 -8.50 23.28
CA ASP A 126 2.37 -9.38 23.99
C ASP A 126 2.83 -10.84 24.01
N GLN A 127 2.20 -11.63 24.88
CA GLN A 127 2.48 -13.07 25.01
C GLN A 127 2.04 -13.81 23.73
N GLN A 128 2.76 -14.86 23.39
CA GLN A 128 2.53 -15.68 22.20
C GLN A 128 1.07 -16.14 22.06
N ILE A 129 0.45 -16.62 23.15
CA ILE A 129 -0.94 -17.13 23.14
C ILE A 129 -1.93 -16.03 22.72
N SER A 130 -1.80 -14.84 23.30
CA SER A 130 -2.66 -13.68 22.95
C SER A 130 -2.42 -13.20 21.52
N ALA A 131 -1.15 -13.18 21.11
CA ALA A 131 -0.78 -12.80 19.74
C ALA A 131 -1.33 -13.79 18.71
N CYS A 132 -1.29 -15.10 19.00
CA CYS A 132 -1.90 -16.14 18.16
C CYS A 132 -3.40 -15.91 18.00
N ALA A 133 -4.11 -15.72 19.10
CA ALA A 133 -5.56 -15.57 19.08
C ALA A 133 -6.00 -14.33 18.25
N ILE A 134 -5.26 -13.22 18.34
CA ILE A 134 -5.49 -12.02 17.52
C ILE A 134 -5.17 -12.29 16.04
N ALA A 135 -4.05 -12.96 15.76
CA ALA A 135 -3.62 -13.28 14.40
C ALA A 135 -4.62 -14.19 13.67
N ASP A 136 -5.17 -15.19 14.38
CA ASP A 136 -6.22 -16.08 13.88
C ASP A 136 -7.53 -15.31 13.61
N GLN A 137 -7.94 -14.41 14.52
CA GLN A 137 -9.12 -13.56 14.32
C GLN A 137 -8.99 -12.68 13.07
N LEU A 138 -7.79 -12.21 12.79
CA LEU A 138 -7.47 -11.34 11.66
C LEU A 138 -7.17 -12.11 10.37
N ASP A 139 -7.03 -13.44 10.43
CA ASP A 139 -6.64 -14.30 9.30
C ASP A 139 -5.31 -13.86 8.66
N LEU A 140 -4.29 -13.59 9.51
CA LEU A 140 -2.97 -13.11 9.06
C LEU A 140 -2.24 -14.11 8.15
N SER A 141 -2.51 -15.39 8.29
CA SER A 141 -1.90 -16.47 7.51
C SER A 141 -2.62 -16.80 6.20
N ASN A 142 -3.74 -16.11 5.90
CA ASN A 142 -4.56 -16.37 4.70
C ASN A 142 -5.00 -17.84 4.58
N GLY A 143 -5.40 -18.44 5.69
CA GLY A 143 -5.87 -19.83 5.76
C GLY A 143 -4.76 -20.89 5.85
N GLU A 144 -3.48 -20.51 5.84
CA GLU A 144 -2.35 -21.40 6.09
C GLU A 144 -2.09 -21.56 7.59
N PRO A 145 -1.32 -22.56 8.04
CA PRO A 145 -0.89 -22.68 9.43
C PRO A 145 -0.12 -21.44 9.89
N LEU A 146 -0.49 -20.89 11.04
CA LEU A 146 0.15 -19.68 11.58
C LEU A 146 1.59 -19.99 12.02
N ASP A 147 2.58 -19.34 11.42
CA ASP A 147 4.00 -19.43 11.80
C ASP A 147 4.33 -18.29 12.77
N ILE A 148 4.89 -18.63 13.93
CA ILE A 148 5.12 -17.71 15.04
C ILE A 148 6.55 -17.85 15.53
N LEU A 149 7.20 -16.74 15.83
CA LEU A 149 8.53 -16.69 16.42
C LEU A 149 8.50 -15.86 17.71
N ASP A 150 8.84 -16.51 18.82
CA ASP A 150 8.96 -15.82 20.12
C ASP A 150 10.32 -15.12 20.26
N ALA A 151 10.36 -14.02 21.02
CA ALA A 151 11.59 -13.27 21.26
C ALA A 151 12.74 -14.10 21.87
N GLN A 152 12.44 -15.18 22.60
CA GLN A 152 13.46 -16.08 23.17
C GLN A 152 14.14 -16.90 22.07
N GLU A 153 13.38 -17.38 21.09
CA GLU A 153 13.92 -18.09 19.93
C GLU A 153 14.68 -17.13 19.02
N LEU A 154 14.16 -15.91 18.84
CA LEU A 154 14.78 -14.87 18.00
C LEU A 154 16.21 -14.54 18.44
N VAL A 155 16.51 -14.55 19.74
CA VAL A 155 17.86 -14.27 20.28
C VAL A 155 18.85 -15.41 19.94
N THR A 156 18.36 -16.61 19.67
CA THR A 156 19.21 -17.78 19.36
C THR A 156 19.60 -17.86 17.87
N LEU A 157 18.90 -17.11 17.02
CA LEU A 157 19.14 -17.09 15.58
C LEU A 157 20.28 -16.13 15.21
N ASP A 158 21.12 -16.55 14.28
CA ASP A 158 22.05 -15.65 13.63
C ASP A 158 21.33 -14.81 12.53
N GLU A 159 22.05 -13.86 11.92
CA GLU A 159 21.45 -12.94 10.93
C GLU A 159 20.90 -13.69 9.68
N GLU A 160 21.58 -14.74 9.22
CA GLU A 160 21.18 -15.51 8.06
C GLU A 160 19.93 -16.36 8.37
N GLN A 161 19.92 -17.01 9.52
CA GLN A 161 18.78 -17.79 10.01
C GLN A 161 17.55 -16.89 10.25
N LEU A 162 17.75 -15.70 10.82
CA LEU A 162 16.68 -14.74 11.02
C LEU A 162 16.12 -14.24 9.68
N MET A 163 16.97 -13.96 8.71
CA MET A 163 16.58 -13.55 7.36
C MET A 163 15.71 -14.62 6.68
N GLU A 164 16.10 -15.90 6.78
CA GLU A 164 15.33 -17.01 6.20
C GLU A 164 13.99 -17.20 6.91
N ARG A 165 14.00 -17.21 8.26
CA ARG A 165 12.76 -17.32 9.05
C ARG A 165 11.80 -16.14 8.83
N ALA A 166 12.32 -14.93 8.68
CA ALA A 166 11.53 -13.72 8.47
C ALA A 166 10.70 -13.75 7.16
N ARG A 167 11.02 -14.66 6.22
CA ARG A 167 10.24 -14.86 5.00
C ARG A 167 8.89 -15.51 5.23
N THR A 168 8.75 -16.35 6.26
CA THR A 168 7.55 -17.17 6.50
C THR A 168 6.78 -16.78 7.74
N VAL A 169 7.45 -16.23 8.77
CA VAL A 169 6.83 -15.88 10.05
C VAL A 169 5.72 -14.85 9.89
N HIS A 170 4.55 -15.15 10.47
CA HIS A 170 3.38 -14.27 10.48
C HIS A 170 3.32 -13.41 11.74
N VAL A 171 3.83 -13.93 12.88
CA VAL A 171 3.77 -13.25 14.18
C VAL A 171 5.10 -13.33 14.91
N PHE A 172 5.61 -12.17 15.31
CA PHE A 172 6.72 -12.07 16.27
C PHE A 172 6.16 -11.62 17.62
N SER A 173 6.32 -12.46 18.65
CA SER A 173 5.77 -12.24 19.99
C SER A 173 6.84 -11.88 21.02
N ARG A 174 6.46 -11.16 22.09
CA ARG A 174 7.32 -10.69 23.19
C ARG A 174 8.51 -9.84 22.76
N VAL A 175 8.39 -9.18 21.62
CA VAL A 175 9.49 -8.44 20.97
C VAL A 175 9.73 -7.11 21.68
N ASN A 176 11.00 -6.80 21.97
CA ASN A 176 11.42 -5.50 22.47
C ASN A 176 11.73 -4.52 21.29
N PRO A 177 11.87 -3.20 21.57
CA PRO A 177 12.08 -2.19 20.53
C PRO A 177 13.31 -2.43 19.64
N SER A 178 14.43 -2.92 20.19
CA SER A 178 15.63 -3.20 19.41
C SER A 178 15.45 -4.42 18.49
N GLN A 179 14.71 -5.43 18.95
CA GLN A 179 14.37 -6.59 18.13
C GLN A 179 13.42 -6.22 16.97
N LYS A 180 12.47 -5.27 17.16
CA LYS A 180 11.63 -4.78 16.05
C LYS A 180 12.46 -4.25 14.89
N LEU A 181 13.49 -3.47 15.20
CA LEU A 181 14.43 -2.96 14.19
C LEU A 181 15.15 -4.09 13.46
N ASN A 182 15.62 -5.13 14.19
CA ASN A 182 16.33 -6.25 13.59
C ASN A 182 15.40 -7.07 12.67
N ILE A 183 14.14 -7.27 13.07
CA ILE A 183 13.13 -7.96 12.25
C ILE A 183 12.89 -7.20 10.93
N VAL A 184 12.69 -5.88 10.99
CA VAL A 184 12.52 -5.05 9.78
C VAL A 184 13.71 -5.20 8.84
N LYS A 185 14.93 -5.10 9.37
CA LYS A 185 16.16 -5.29 8.58
C LYS A 185 16.29 -6.69 7.99
N ALA A 186 15.91 -7.73 8.75
CA ALA A 186 15.94 -9.11 8.26
C ALA A 186 14.97 -9.33 7.09
N ILE A 187 13.75 -8.77 7.18
CA ILE A 187 12.77 -8.82 6.09
C ILE A 187 13.31 -8.07 4.85
N GLN A 188 13.89 -6.87 5.03
CA GLN A 188 14.51 -6.12 3.94
C GLN A 188 15.68 -6.86 3.29
N SER A 189 16.54 -7.49 4.12
CA SER A 189 17.67 -8.29 3.63
C SER A 189 17.24 -9.53 2.86
N SER A 190 16.02 -10.03 3.09
CA SER A 190 15.43 -11.11 2.30
C SER A 190 14.96 -10.67 0.90
N GLY A 191 15.16 -9.39 0.53
CA GLY A 191 14.76 -8.79 -0.75
C GLY A 191 13.35 -8.22 -0.80
N GLN A 192 12.63 -8.19 0.33
CA GLN A 192 11.27 -7.66 0.40
C GLN A 192 11.26 -6.16 0.73
N THR A 193 10.28 -5.44 0.20
CA THR A 193 10.00 -4.03 0.57
C THR A 193 9.09 -4.02 1.79
N VAL A 194 9.47 -3.29 2.84
CA VAL A 194 8.78 -3.27 4.14
C VAL A 194 8.09 -1.93 4.37
N ALA A 195 6.78 -1.98 4.57
CA ALA A 195 6.02 -0.90 5.19
C ALA A 195 5.83 -1.22 6.67
N MET A 196 6.26 -0.33 7.57
CA MET A 196 6.11 -0.48 9.02
C MET A 196 5.09 0.50 9.56
N THR A 197 4.11 0.00 10.33
CA THR A 197 3.18 0.86 11.06
C THR A 197 3.51 0.88 12.54
N GLY A 198 3.38 2.04 13.18
CA GLY A 198 3.60 2.18 14.62
C GLY A 198 3.03 3.49 15.15
N ASP A 199 2.76 3.53 16.45
CA ASP A 199 2.19 4.69 17.14
C ASP A 199 3.06 5.21 18.30
N GLY A 200 4.02 4.40 18.75
CA GLY A 200 4.82 4.64 19.93
C GLY A 200 6.25 5.11 19.66
N ILE A 201 6.87 5.69 20.70
CA ILE A 201 8.30 6.04 20.73
C ILE A 201 9.16 4.80 20.48
N ASN A 202 8.72 3.64 20.98
CA ASN A 202 9.42 2.37 20.86
C ASN A 202 9.49 1.85 19.43
N ASP A 203 8.59 2.29 18.56
CA ASP A 203 8.51 1.87 17.17
C ASP A 203 9.32 2.79 16.23
N SER A 204 9.68 4.00 16.69
CA SER A 204 10.36 5.02 15.89
C SER A 204 11.64 4.53 15.19
N PRO A 205 12.54 3.73 15.82
CA PRO A 205 13.71 3.21 15.12
C PRO A 205 13.36 2.24 13.99
N ALA A 206 12.33 1.39 14.18
CA ALA A 206 11.86 0.45 13.17
C ALA A 206 11.10 1.16 12.05
N LEU A 207 10.26 2.18 12.37
CA LEU A 207 9.60 3.06 11.40
C LEU A 207 10.61 3.74 10.48
N LYS A 208 11.66 4.32 11.05
CA LYS A 208 12.71 5.01 10.28
C LYS A 208 13.54 4.06 9.41
N ALA A 209 13.70 2.81 9.82
CA ALA A 209 14.49 1.81 9.08
C ALA A 209 13.70 1.12 7.97
N ALA A 210 12.38 1.13 8.04
CA ALA A 210 11.53 0.56 7.00
C ALA A 210 11.70 1.30 5.67
N ASP A 211 11.33 0.66 4.54
CA ASP A 211 11.29 1.32 3.24
C ASP A 211 10.16 2.39 3.20
N ILE A 212 9.09 2.17 3.99
CA ILE A 212 8.01 3.13 4.20
C ILE A 212 7.59 3.08 5.67
N GLY A 213 7.86 4.14 6.44
CA GLY A 213 7.38 4.32 7.80
C GLY A 213 6.00 4.98 7.81
N ILE A 214 5.02 4.39 8.52
CA ILE A 214 3.65 4.90 8.59
C ILE A 214 3.28 5.15 10.06
N ALA A 215 3.00 6.38 10.43
CA ALA A 215 2.60 6.76 11.79
C ALA A 215 1.11 7.09 11.87
N MET A 216 0.52 6.82 13.05
CA MET A 216 -0.83 7.26 13.40
C MET A 216 -0.84 8.75 13.70
N GLY A 217 -1.85 9.47 13.19
CA GLY A 217 -1.90 10.92 13.29
C GLY A 217 -2.44 11.42 14.63
N LYS A 218 -3.50 10.77 15.16
CA LYS A 218 -4.14 11.15 16.43
C LYS A 218 -3.54 10.39 17.62
N SER A 219 -3.42 9.06 17.53
CA SER A 219 -2.91 8.21 18.59
C SER A 219 -1.38 8.14 18.60
N GLY A 220 -0.72 8.45 17.49
CA GLY A 220 0.74 8.42 17.39
C GLY A 220 1.44 9.52 18.17
N THR A 221 2.64 9.24 18.68
CA THR A 221 3.51 10.21 19.33
C THR A 221 4.11 11.20 18.31
N ASP A 222 4.49 12.40 18.78
CA ASP A 222 5.16 13.39 17.92
C ASP A 222 6.41 12.81 17.26
N LEU A 223 7.20 12.05 18.02
CA LEU A 223 8.42 11.42 17.50
C LEU A 223 8.14 10.41 16.40
N ALA A 224 7.08 9.58 16.53
CA ALA A 224 6.69 8.63 15.48
C ALA A 224 6.26 9.37 14.20
N ARG A 225 5.51 10.47 14.35
CA ARG A 225 5.10 11.32 13.20
C ARG A 225 6.27 12.01 12.52
N ASP A 226 7.28 12.46 13.29
CA ASP A 226 8.45 13.15 12.74
C ASP A 226 9.38 12.25 11.94
N VAL A 227 9.41 10.95 12.25
CA VAL A 227 10.29 9.98 11.56
C VAL A 227 9.59 9.18 10.46
N ALA A 228 8.27 9.22 10.39
CA ALA A 228 7.48 8.49 9.42
C ALA A 228 7.44 9.20 8.05
N ASP A 229 7.38 8.42 6.97
CA ASP A 229 7.21 8.92 5.60
C ASP A 229 5.75 9.29 5.31
N VAL A 230 4.80 8.59 5.97
CA VAL A 230 3.36 8.76 5.82
C VAL A 230 2.70 8.91 7.19
N VAL A 231 1.78 9.87 7.34
CA VAL A 231 0.99 10.06 8.56
C VAL A 231 -0.49 9.90 8.25
N LEU A 232 -1.14 8.93 8.90
CA LEU A 232 -2.57 8.67 8.76
C LEU A 232 -3.37 9.62 9.65
N THR A 233 -3.77 10.77 9.14
CA THR A 233 -4.36 11.89 9.91
C THR A 233 -5.59 11.52 10.74
N GLY A 234 -6.38 10.52 10.34
CA GLY A 234 -7.59 10.06 11.02
C GLY A 234 -7.45 8.73 11.78
N ASP A 235 -6.23 8.16 11.89
CA ASP A 235 -5.97 6.81 12.42
C ASP A 235 -6.75 5.70 11.70
N ASN A 236 -7.27 6.00 10.52
CA ASN A 236 -8.00 5.03 9.70
C ASN A 236 -7.02 4.19 8.89
N LEU A 237 -6.84 2.94 9.32
CA LEU A 237 -5.95 1.99 8.66
C LEU A 237 -6.47 1.54 7.27
N GLU A 238 -7.78 1.66 7.00
CA GLU A 238 -8.35 1.32 5.68
C GLU A 238 -7.78 2.21 4.57
N LEU A 239 -7.35 3.44 4.91
CA LEU A 239 -6.66 4.33 3.97
C LEU A 239 -5.36 3.72 3.43
N MET A 240 -4.75 2.77 4.12
CA MET A 240 -3.54 2.10 3.63
C MET A 240 -3.79 1.31 2.34
N ALA A 241 -4.95 0.65 2.20
CA ALA A 241 -5.30 -0.03 0.96
C ALA A 241 -5.46 0.96 -0.20
N THR A 242 -6.13 2.09 0.05
CA THR A 242 -6.25 3.16 -0.94
C THR A 242 -4.87 3.74 -1.30
N THR A 243 -4.02 4.01 -0.31
CA THR A 243 -2.66 4.51 -0.53
C THR A 243 -1.81 3.52 -1.35
N LEU A 244 -1.93 2.22 -1.10
CA LEU A 244 -1.26 1.18 -1.89
C LEU A 244 -1.77 1.19 -3.35
N ALA A 245 -3.08 1.27 -3.55
CA ALA A 245 -3.68 1.37 -4.88
C ALA A 245 -3.21 2.62 -5.63
N ASP A 246 -3.19 3.77 -4.95
CA ASP A 246 -2.70 5.03 -5.52
C ASP A 246 -1.21 4.94 -5.87
N GLY A 247 -0.38 4.38 -4.98
CA GLY A 247 1.05 4.18 -5.23
C GLY A 247 1.31 3.30 -6.47
N ARG A 248 0.58 2.19 -6.60
CA ARG A 248 0.65 1.32 -7.79
C ARG A 248 0.19 2.05 -9.06
N SER A 249 -0.86 2.86 -8.95
CA SER A 249 -1.35 3.66 -10.07
C SER A 249 -0.37 4.74 -10.50
N ILE A 250 0.26 5.44 -9.56
CA ILE A 250 1.29 6.43 -9.86
C ILE A 250 2.42 5.78 -10.67
N TYR A 251 2.88 4.61 -10.24
CA TYR A 251 3.90 3.88 -10.98
C TYR A 251 3.47 3.49 -12.40
N GLN A 252 2.24 2.94 -12.54
CA GLN A 252 1.68 2.62 -13.86
C GLN A 252 1.56 3.87 -14.74
N ASN A 253 1.14 5.00 -14.18
CA ASN A 253 0.99 6.25 -14.90
C ASN A 253 2.34 6.82 -15.35
N ILE A 254 3.39 6.68 -14.52
CA ILE A 254 4.76 7.02 -14.95
C ILE A 254 5.15 6.16 -16.15
N ARG A 255 4.93 4.85 -16.12
CA ARG A 255 5.17 3.97 -17.27
C ARG A 255 4.41 4.44 -18.50
N LYS A 256 3.10 4.69 -18.40
CA LYS A 256 2.27 5.16 -19.54
C LYS A 256 2.80 6.45 -20.15
N SER A 257 3.14 7.42 -19.31
CA SER A 257 3.67 8.72 -19.77
C SER A 257 5.04 8.60 -20.45
N VAL A 258 5.96 7.82 -19.83
CA VAL A 258 7.29 7.60 -20.42
C VAL A 258 7.19 6.73 -21.69
N HIS A 259 6.32 5.71 -21.73
CA HIS A 259 6.06 4.91 -22.93
C HIS A 259 5.59 5.79 -24.09
N TYR A 260 4.61 6.64 -23.84
CA TYR A 260 4.13 7.63 -24.82
C TYR A 260 5.27 8.48 -25.37
N SER A 261 6.04 9.12 -24.48
CA SER A 261 7.14 10.01 -24.85
C SER A 261 8.26 9.28 -25.62
N LEU A 262 8.63 8.06 -25.22
CA LEU A 262 9.63 7.28 -25.95
C LEU A 262 9.13 6.85 -27.33
N ALA A 263 7.88 6.37 -27.43
CA ALA A 263 7.32 5.93 -28.70
C ALA A 263 7.19 7.07 -29.71
N THR A 264 6.77 8.26 -29.27
CA THR A 264 6.68 9.46 -30.13
C THR A 264 8.08 9.90 -30.61
N ASN A 265 9.06 10.01 -29.72
CA ASN A 265 10.42 10.40 -30.07
C ASN A 265 11.10 9.38 -31.01
N ILE A 266 10.92 8.08 -30.79
CA ILE A 266 11.43 7.03 -31.67
C ILE A 266 10.82 7.18 -33.08
N SER A 267 9.51 7.49 -33.18
CA SER A 267 8.86 7.67 -34.49
C SER A 267 9.41 8.87 -35.29
N GLU A 268 9.80 9.94 -34.64
CA GLU A 268 10.45 11.10 -35.27
C GLU A 268 11.83 10.70 -35.82
N ILE A 269 12.64 10.03 -35.01
CA ILE A 269 13.96 9.55 -35.42
C ILE A 269 13.84 8.56 -36.57
N GLN A 270 12.89 7.61 -36.51
CA GLN A 270 12.64 6.65 -37.59
C GLN A 270 12.20 7.33 -38.86
N LEU A 271 11.33 8.35 -38.80
CA LEU A 271 10.87 9.09 -39.98
C LEU A 271 12.03 9.80 -40.70
N ILE A 272 12.86 10.52 -39.91
CA ILE A 272 14.02 11.23 -40.45
C ILE A 272 15.05 10.24 -41.01
N ALA A 273 15.40 9.21 -40.24
CA ALA A 273 16.39 8.21 -40.64
C ALA A 273 15.96 7.48 -41.93
N THR A 274 14.67 7.08 -42.02
CA THR A 274 14.12 6.41 -43.18
C THR A 274 14.14 7.30 -44.42
N ALA A 275 13.72 8.55 -44.30
CA ALA A 275 13.75 9.48 -45.40
C ALA A 275 15.17 9.74 -45.92
N VAL A 276 16.14 9.94 -45.02
CA VAL A 276 17.55 10.14 -45.39
C VAL A 276 18.14 8.89 -46.03
N ALA A 277 17.85 7.69 -45.49
CA ALA A 277 18.29 6.42 -46.06
C ALA A 277 17.76 6.18 -47.49
N LEU A 278 16.58 6.72 -47.81
CA LEU A 278 16.00 6.69 -49.14
C LEU A 278 16.52 7.82 -50.06
N GLY A 279 17.52 8.59 -49.62
CA GLY A 279 18.10 9.68 -50.38
C GLY A 279 17.24 10.94 -50.44
N MET A 280 16.25 11.08 -49.57
CA MET A 280 15.41 12.25 -49.45
C MET A 280 16.02 13.27 -48.45
N ASN A 281 15.67 14.53 -48.57
CA ASN A 281 15.97 15.51 -47.53
C ASN A 281 15.13 15.22 -46.27
N SER A 282 15.58 15.72 -45.11
CA SER A 282 14.80 15.60 -43.85
C SER A 282 13.37 16.11 -44.05
N PRO A 283 12.35 15.30 -43.77
CA PRO A 283 10.96 15.69 -43.96
C PRO A 283 10.48 16.70 -42.93
N LEU A 284 11.18 16.78 -41.78
CA LEU A 284 10.88 17.68 -40.67
C LEU A 284 12.00 18.73 -40.54
N ASN A 285 11.62 19.97 -40.27
CA ASN A 285 12.56 21.03 -39.93
C ASN A 285 12.69 21.16 -38.39
N VAL A 286 13.70 21.88 -37.92
CA VAL A 286 14.00 22.07 -36.49
C VAL A 286 12.82 22.70 -35.74
N MET A 287 12.11 23.66 -36.35
CA MET A 287 10.96 24.29 -35.67
C MET A 287 9.77 23.35 -35.54
N GLN A 288 9.59 22.43 -36.47
CA GLN A 288 8.56 21.39 -36.38
C GLN A 288 8.86 20.37 -35.31
N LEU A 289 10.11 19.93 -35.18
CA LEU A 289 10.56 19.05 -34.11
C LEU A 289 10.38 19.71 -32.73
N LEU A 290 10.78 20.99 -32.63
CA LEU A 290 10.59 21.74 -31.39
C LEU A 290 9.09 21.89 -31.03
N TRP A 291 8.24 22.10 -32.05
CA TRP A 291 6.79 22.20 -31.89
C TRP A 291 6.20 20.89 -31.34
N ILE A 292 6.57 19.75 -31.91
CA ILE A 292 6.11 18.44 -31.44
C ILE A 292 6.50 18.26 -29.97
N ASN A 293 7.77 18.33 -29.66
CA ASN A 293 8.30 18.00 -28.34
C ASN A 293 7.87 18.97 -27.25
N LEU A 294 7.69 20.26 -27.55
CA LEU A 294 7.38 21.28 -26.54
C LEU A 294 5.88 21.56 -26.41
N ILE A 295 5.12 21.48 -27.49
CA ILE A 295 3.72 21.93 -27.51
C ILE A 295 2.76 20.75 -27.63
N SER A 296 3.07 19.77 -28.47
CA SER A 296 2.15 18.68 -28.74
C SER A 296 2.25 17.56 -27.69
N ASP A 297 3.44 17.16 -27.29
CA ASP A 297 3.65 15.95 -26.48
C ASP A 297 3.53 16.17 -24.97
N ILE A 298 3.81 17.38 -24.47
CA ILE A 298 3.81 17.66 -23.02
C ILE A 298 2.42 17.47 -22.41
N LEU A 299 1.37 18.04 -23.03
CA LEU A 299 0.02 18.01 -22.44
C LEU A 299 -0.57 16.60 -22.35
N PRO A 300 -0.52 15.75 -23.40
CA PRO A 300 -0.95 14.37 -23.30
C PRO A 300 -0.12 13.54 -22.32
N GLY A 301 1.21 13.69 -22.30
CA GLY A 301 2.10 13.03 -21.37
C GLY A 301 1.76 13.35 -19.91
N LEU A 302 1.51 14.62 -19.59
CA LEU A 302 1.07 15.07 -18.27
C LEU A 302 -0.32 14.52 -17.92
N ALA A 303 -1.24 14.48 -18.88
CA ALA A 303 -2.58 13.95 -18.65
C ALA A 303 -2.59 12.42 -18.40
N LEU A 304 -1.67 11.68 -19.02
CA LEU A 304 -1.45 10.25 -18.75
C LEU A 304 -0.89 10.01 -17.35
N SER A 305 -0.05 10.90 -16.82
CA SER A 305 0.46 10.79 -15.45
C SER A 305 -0.60 11.03 -14.38
N ALA A 306 -1.75 11.60 -14.74
CA ALA A 306 -2.90 11.86 -13.87
C ALA A 306 -4.08 10.89 -14.09
N GLU A 307 -3.83 9.72 -14.69
CA GLU A 307 -4.85 8.66 -14.89
C GLU A 307 -5.30 8.09 -13.54
N LYS A 308 -6.58 7.74 -13.44
CA LYS A 308 -7.14 7.12 -12.25
C LYS A 308 -6.72 5.64 -12.14
N PRO A 309 -6.68 5.06 -10.90
CA PRO A 309 -6.42 3.64 -10.72
C PRO A 309 -7.28 2.77 -11.61
N GLU A 310 -6.68 1.76 -12.22
CA GLU A 310 -7.43 0.71 -12.91
C GLU A 310 -8.12 -0.20 -11.87
N THR A 311 -9.27 -0.78 -12.19
CA THR A 311 -10.08 -1.56 -11.24
C THR A 311 -9.41 -2.82 -10.71
N ASP A 312 -8.37 -3.31 -11.39
CA ASP A 312 -7.61 -4.51 -11.05
C ASP A 312 -6.22 -4.24 -10.45
N VAL A 313 -5.93 -3.00 -10.08
CA VAL A 313 -4.62 -2.62 -9.53
C VAL A 313 -4.27 -3.35 -8.23
N MET A 314 -5.30 -3.73 -7.45
CA MET A 314 -5.16 -4.48 -6.21
C MET A 314 -5.18 -6.01 -6.40
N ASP A 315 -5.43 -6.51 -7.60
CA ASP A 315 -5.37 -7.93 -7.93
C ASP A 315 -4.01 -8.31 -8.58
N GLN A 316 -3.12 -7.33 -8.73
CA GLN A 316 -1.79 -7.54 -9.30
C GLN A 316 -0.79 -7.92 -8.22
N GLN A 317 0.13 -8.82 -8.56
CA GLN A 317 1.23 -9.19 -7.65
C GLN A 317 2.20 -8.01 -7.47
N PRO A 318 2.87 -7.92 -6.32
CA PRO A 318 3.93 -6.94 -6.10
C PRO A 318 5.06 -7.12 -7.13
N ARG A 319 5.70 -6.02 -7.49
CA ARG A 319 6.87 -6.03 -8.34
C ARG A 319 8.11 -6.47 -7.57
N GLU A 320 9.05 -7.10 -8.26
CA GLU A 320 10.37 -7.35 -7.70
C GLU A 320 11.13 -6.03 -7.51
N LYS A 321 11.95 -5.94 -6.46
CA LYS A 321 12.66 -4.70 -6.08
C LYS A 321 13.57 -4.17 -7.19
N ASP A 322 14.20 -5.08 -7.94
CA ASP A 322 15.17 -4.76 -9.00
C ASP A 322 14.55 -4.85 -10.42
N GLU A 323 13.24 -4.95 -10.52
CA GLU A 323 12.54 -5.00 -11.82
C GLU A 323 12.71 -3.69 -12.59
N ALA A 324 13.26 -3.79 -13.81
CA ALA A 324 13.43 -2.65 -14.68
C ALA A 324 12.08 -2.01 -15.08
N LEU A 325 12.08 -0.69 -15.29
CA LEU A 325 10.87 0.04 -15.72
C LEU A 325 10.30 -0.52 -17.03
N TYR A 326 11.17 -0.96 -17.94
CA TYR A 326 10.82 -1.58 -19.23
C TYR A 326 11.72 -2.78 -19.50
N ASP A 327 11.11 -3.85 -19.93
CA ASP A 327 11.80 -5.05 -20.40
C ASP A 327 12.02 -5.02 -21.94
N LYS A 328 12.65 -6.06 -22.46
CA LYS A 328 12.88 -6.20 -23.92
C LYS A 328 11.58 -6.29 -24.72
N LYS A 329 10.51 -6.84 -24.12
CA LYS A 329 9.19 -6.97 -24.77
C LYS A 329 8.52 -5.62 -24.88
N ASP A 330 8.59 -4.80 -23.81
CA ASP A 330 8.08 -3.43 -23.81
C ASP A 330 8.78 -2.58 -24.87
N PHE A 331 10.11 -2.67 -24.94
CA PHE A 331 10.87 -1.96 -25.96
C PHE A 331 10.51 -2.40 -27.39
N THR A 332 10.30 -3.70 -27.61
CA THR A 332 9.85 -4.21 -28.90
C THR A 332 8.45 -3.68 -29.26
N LYS A 333 7.56 -3.57 -28.29
CA LYS A 333 6.23 -2.99 -28.45
C LYS A 333 6.32 -1.53 -28.87
N MET A 334 7.13 -0.71 -28.16
CA MET A 334 7.37 0.69 -28.51
C MET A 334 7.91 0.84 -29.93
N MET A 335 8.85 -0.01 -30.35
CA MET A 335 9.40 -0.04 -31.71
C MET A 335 8.33 -0.33 -32.76
N VAL A 336 7.44 -1.27 -32.52
CA VAL A 336 6.31 -1.58 -33.42
C VAL A 336 5.36 -0.40 -33.54
N GLU A 337 4.94 0.18 -32.39
CA GLU A 337 4.05 1.34 -32.34
C GLU A 337 4.64 2.54 -33.05
N SER A 338 5.93 2.84 -32.82
CA SER A 338 6.67 3.91 -33.49
C SER A 338 6.77 3.66 -35.00
N THR A 339 6.98 2.40 -35.42
CA THR A 339 7.06 2.04 -36.84
C THR A 339 5.72 2.24 -37.54
N THR A 340 4.59 1.98 -36.90
CA THR A 340 3.25 2.24 -37.46
C THR A 340 3.03 3.75 -37.67
N MET A 341 3.43 4.60 -36.72
CA MET A 341 3.36 6.07 -36.82
C MET A 341 4.28 6.57 -37.92
N THR A 342 5.53 6.08 -37.99
CA THR A 342 6.50 6.42 -39.03
C THR A 342 6.00 6.03 -40.40
N GLY A 343 5.49 4.81 -40.58
CA GLY A 343 4.95 4.32 -41.85
C GLY A 343 3.80 5.19 -42.36
N SER A 344 2.96 5.61 -41.44
CA SER A 344 1.82 6.49 -41.69
C SER A 344 2.25 7.88 -42.12
N ALA A 345 3.20 8.52 -41.43
CA ALA A 345 3.78 9.80 -41.80
C ALA A 345 4.56 9.72 -43.12
N MET A 346 5.29 8.62 -43.36
CA MET A 346 5.97 8.37 -44.61
C MET A 346 5.00 8.25 -45.80
N THR A 347 3.83 7.62 -45.58
CA THR A 347 2.77 7.57 -46.61
C THR A 347 2.27 8.97 -46.98
N ALA A 348 2.05 9.85 -46.00
CA ALA A 348 1.68 11.23 -46.22
C ALA A 348 2.80 12.03 -46.97
N LEU A 349 4.07 11.77 -46.61
CA LEU A 349 5.23 12.33 -47.30
C LEU A 349 5.27 11.92 -48.78
N LEU A 350 5.17 10.63 -49.07
CA LEU A 350 5.21 10.08 -50.42
C LEU A 350 4.04 10.60 -51.28
N TYR A 351 2.84 10.69 -50.71
CA TYR A 351 1.71 11.35 -51.37
C TYR A 351 2.04 12.79 -51.71
N GLY A 352 2.61 13.55 -50.76
CA GLY A 352 3.02 14.95 -50.99
C GLY A 352 4.05 15.07 -52.09
N ILE A 353 5.06 14.21 -52.12
CA ILE A 353 6.10 14.18 -53.14
C ILE A 353 5.51 13.86 -54.53
N SER A 354 4.63 12.86 -54.61
CA SER A 354 4.02 12.47 -55.89
C SER A 354 3.14 13.57 -56.51
N ARG A 355 2.51 14.38 -55.64
CA ARG A 355 1.58 15.43 -56.11
C ARG A 355 2.20 16.79 -56.28
N TYR A 356 3.17 17.14 -55.46
CA TYR A 356 3.73 18.51 -55.39
C TYR A 356 5.24 18.56 -55.59
N GLY A 357 5.89 17.41 -55.73
CA GLY A 357 7.35 17.33 -55.73
C GLY A 357 7.96 17.34 -54.32
N ALA A 358 9.28 17.08 -54.26
CA ALA A 358 10.01 17.13 -53.00
C ALA A 358 10.15 18.60 -52.53
N GLY A 359 9.68 18.92 -51.32
CA GLY A 359 9.75 20.27 -50.77
C GLY A 359 8.91 20.46 -49.52
N ALA A 360 8.82 21.71 -49.07
CA ALA A 360 8.17 22.12 -47.83
C ALA A 360 6.70 21.66 -47.72
N ARG A 361 5.99 21.54 -48.85
CA ARG A 361 4.60 21.09 -48.87
C ARG A 361 4.48 19.60 -48.52
N ALA A 362 5.32 18.75 -49.09
CA ALA A 362 5.37 17.32 -48.80
C ALA A 362 5.81 17.06 -47.35
N GLY A 363 6.85 17.76 -46.88
CA GLY A 363 7.28 17.70 -45.47
C GLY A 363 6.19 18.17 -44.48
N GLY A 364 5.43 19.23 -44.84
CA GLY A 364 4.31 19.72 -44.07
C GLY A 364 3.19 18.69 -43.90
N LEU A 365 2.89 17.90 -44.94
CA LEU A 365 1.91 16.78 -44.82
C LEU A 365 2.39 15.69 -43.87
N ALA A 366 3.66 15.29 -43.97
CA ALA A 366 4.27 14.33 -43.09
C ALA A 366 4.26 14.81 -41.62
N PHE A 367 4.63 16.09 -41.39
CA PHE A 367 4.57 16.70 -40.06
C PHE A 367 3.17 16.65 -39.46
N GLN A 368 2.13 17.06 -40.23
CA GLN A 368 0.75 17.02 -39.73
C GLN A 368 0.28 15.62 -39.45
N ALA A 369 0.56 14.64 -40.33
CA ALA A 369 0.17 13.24 -40.14
C ALA A 369 0.86 12.61 -38.94
N LEU A 370 2.17 12.86 -38.75
CA LEU A 370 2.93 12.36 -37.60
C LEU A 370 2.38 12.94 -36.30
N THR A 371 2.29 14.28 -36.21
CA THR A 371 1.88 14.95 -34.95
C THR A 371 0.47 14.55 -34.51
N ILE A 372 -0.50 14.52 -35.43
CA ILE A 372 -1.87 14.10 -35.09
C ILE A 372 -1.88 12.59 -34.74
N GLY A 373 -1.10 11.77 -35.45
CA GLY A 373 -0.97 10.33 -35.10
C GLY A 373 -0.38 10.10 -33.72
N GLN A 374 0.64 10.86 -33.34
CA GLN A 374 1.25 10.84 -31.99
C GLN A 374 0.24 11.29 -30.93
N LEU A 375 -0.53 12.34 -31.14
CA LEU A 375 -1.58 12.80 -30.25
C LEU A 375 -2.66 11.73 -30.04
N LEU A 376 -3.09 11.06 -31.10
CA LEU A 376 -4.06 9.95 -31.01
C LEU A 376 -3.47 8.73 -30.33
N HIS A 377 -2.16 8.49 -30.45
CA HIS A 377 -1.46 7.41 -29.76
C HIS A 377 -1.55 7.52 -28.22
N ALA A 378 -1.72 8.72 -27.67
CA ALA A 378 -1.93 8.88 -26.23
C ALA A 378 -3.14 8.09 -25.71
N PHE A 379 -4.21 7.93 -26.49
CA PHE A 379 -5.34 7.08 -26.12
C PHE A 379 -4.97 5.59 -26.09
N THR A 380 -4.06 5.16 -26.98
CA THR A 380 -3.54 3.79 -27.00
C THR A 380 -2.68 3.50 -25.77
N CYS A 381 -1.95 4.49 -25.24
CA CYS A 381 -1.08 4.37 -24.08
C CYS A 381 -1.83 4.34 -22.74
N ARG A 382 -3.16 4.56 -22.69
CA ARG A 382 -3.95 4.58 -21.43
C ARG A 382 -3.94 3.25 -20.68
N SER A 383 -3.88 2.13 -21.37
CA SER A 383 -3.77 0.81 -20.77
C SER A 383 -2.91 -0.10 -21.62
N GLU A 384 -2.14 -0.95 -20.93
CA GLU A 384 -1.29 -1.95 -21.61
C GLU A 384 -2.09 -3.18 -22.05
N SER A 385 -3.12 -3.55 -21.28
CA SER A 385 -3.92 -4.76 -21.43
C SER A 385 -5.31 -4.52 -22.01
N SER A 386 -5.89 -3.33 -21.85
CA SER A 386 -7.26 -3.06 -22.29
C SER A 386 -7.25 -2.13 -23.50
N GLY A 387 -7.69 -2.64 -24.65
CA GLY A 387 -7.87 -1.83 -25.85
C GLY A 387 -9.19 -1.03 -25.83
N MET A 388 -9.28 -0.02 -26.69
CA MET A 388 -10.48 0.82 -26.84
C MET A 388 -11.71 0.01 -27.29
N PHE A 389 -11.48 -1.15 -27.92
CA PHE A 389 -12.50 -2.09 -28.41
C PHE A 389 -12.78 -3.24 -27.44
N THR A 390 -12.08 -3.34 -26.31
CA THR A 390 -12.29 -4.39 -25.30
C THR A 390 -13.50 -4.06 -24.40
N ARG A 391 -14.12 -5.11 -23.82
CA ARG A 391 -15.28 -4.98 -22.92
C ARG A 391 -14.97 -4.24 -21.61
N LYS A 392 -13.70 -4.19 -21.20
CA LYS A 392 -13.25 -3.53 -19.96
C LYS A 392 -13.22 -2.02 -20.17
N LYS A 393 -14.14 -1.31 -19.55
CA LYS A 393 -14.21 0.16 -19.63
C LYS A 393 -13.16 0.78 -18.72
N LEU A 394 -12.22 1.51 -19.30
CA LEU A 394 -11.30 2.35 -18.53
C LEU A 394 -12.04 3.52 -17.86
N PRO A 395 -11.57 3.97 -16.68
CA PRO A 395 -12.09 5.18 -16.04
C PRO A 395 -12.02 6.38 -17.00
N LYS A 396 -12.96 7.31 -16.90
CA LYS A 396 -12.95 8.52 -17.75
C LYS A 396 -11.82 9.46 -17.31
N ASN A 397 -10.91 9.79 -18.23
CA ASN A 397 -9.87 10.80 -18.04
C ASN A 397 -10.19 12.05 -18.85
N ARG A 398 -10.89 13.01 -18.24
CA ARG A 398 -11.24 14.28 -18.88
C ARG A 398 -10.01 15.13 -19.18
N TYR A 399 -8.94 15.00 -18.40
CA TYR A 399 -7.70 15.77 -18.64
C TYR A 399 -7.06 15.32 -19.96
N LEU A 400 -7.04 14.03 -20.26
CA LEU A 400 -6.52 13.51 -21.51
C LEU A 400 -7.40 13.93 -22.69
N ASP A 401 -8.73 13.87 -22.54
CA ASP A 401 -9.66 14.30 -23.60
C ASP A 401 -9.42 15.77 -23.97
N TRP A 402 -9.26 16.67 -22.98
CA TRP A 402 -8.97 18.08 -23.20
C TRP A 402 -7.55 18.32 -23.71
N ALA A 403 -6.54 17.60 -23.20
CA ALA A 403 -5.16 17.72 -23.64
C ALA A 403 -5.02 17.34 -25.11
N VAL A 404 -5.49 16.16 -25.49
CA VAL A 404 -5.41 15.68 -26.88
C VAL A 404 -6.30 16.52 -27.79
N GLY A 405 -7.55 16.81 -27.41
CA GLY A 405 -8.48 17.62 -28.20
C GLY A 405 -7.96 19.05 -28.41
N GLY A 406 -7.42 19.66 -27.37
CA GLY A 406 -6.80 21.00 -27.43
C GLY A 406 -5.55 21.02 -28.29
N SER A 407 -4.66 20.03 -28.14
CA SER A 407 -3.45 19.90 -28.96
C SER A 407 -3.79 19.67 -30.46
N ILE A 408 -4.79 18.82 -30.75
CA ILE A 408 -5.28 18.62 -32.12
C ILE A 408 -5.86 19.94 -32.69
N ALA A 409 -6.66 20.66 -31.92
CA ALA A 409 -7.21 21.93 -32.35
C ALA A 409 -6.10 22.95 -32.65
N LEU A 410 -5.09 23.00 -31.78
CA LEU A 410 -3.91 23.86 -32.01
C LEU A 410 -3.11 23.41 -33.23
N GLN A 411 -2.92 22.11 -33.43
CA GLN A 411 -2.25 21.54 -34.60
C GLN A 411 -3.01 21.88 -35.90
N VAL A 412 -4.32 21.75 -35.88
CA VAL A 412 -5.16 22.18 -37.04
C VAL A 412 -5.08 23.68 -37.26
N ALA A 413 -5.02 24.52 -36.23
CA ALA A 413 -4.86 25.95 -36.35
C ALA A 413 -3.55 26.34 -37.06
N THR A 414 -2.46 25.55 -36.97
CA THR A 414 -1.22 25.79 -37.71
C THR A 414 -1.42 25.77 -39.21
N MET A 415 -2.45 25.12 -39.74
CA MET A 415 -2.79 25.02 -41.13
C MET A 415 -3.46 26.29 -41.64
N PHE A 416 -4.23 26.99 -40.79
CA PHE A 416 -5.08 28.13 -41.18
C PHE A 416 -4.51 29.48 -40.73
N PHE A 417 -3.79 29.53 -39.60
CA PHE A 417 -3.27 30.77 -39.04
C PHE A 417 -1.92 31.15 -39.66
N PRO A 418 -1.83 32.26 -40.49
CA PRO A 418 -0.63 32.57 -41.27
C PRO A 418 0.68 32.73 -40.46
N PRO A 419 0.69 33.36 -39.27
CA PRO A 419 1.91 33.47 -38.45
C PRO A 419 2.47 32.12 -38.01
N LEU A 420 1.61 31.20 -37.54
CA LEU A 420 2.02 29.84 -37.13
C LEU A 420 2.48 29.02 -38.34
N ARG A 421 1.77 29.16 -39.47
CA ARG A 421 2.13 28.49 -40.70
C ARG A 421 3.52 28.93 -41.20
N SER A 422 3.83 30.24 -41.17
CA SER A 422 5.15 30.76 -41.58
C SER A 422 6.26 30.34 -40.59
N LEU A 423 5.98 30.34 -39.26
CA LEU A 423 6.91 29.92 -38.25
C LEU A 423 7.36 28.46 -38.43
N LEU A 424 6.41 27.57 -38.75
CA LEU A 424 6.66 26.15 -38.96
C LEU A 424 7.06 25.80 -40.39
N GLY A 425 7.15 26.80 -41.33
CA GLY A 425 7.49 26.56 -42.72
C GLY A 425 6.43 25.76 -43.48
N LEU A 426 5.15 25.85 -43.06
CA LEU A 426 4.06 25.13 -43.70
C LEU A 426 3.47 25.91 -44.89
N THR A 427 2.87 25.16 -45.79
CA THR A 427 2.14 25.72 -46.96
C THR A 427 0.63 25.51 -46.82
N ALA A 428 -0.15 26.22 -47.60
CA ALA A 428 -1.59 26.01 -47.64
C ALA A 428 -1.93 24.59 -48.13
N ILE A 429 -2.87 23.93 -47.47
CA ILE A 429 -3.35 22.59 -47.79
C ILE A 429 -4.66 22.65 -48.57
N THR A 430 -4.93 21.62 -49.37
CA THR A 430 -6.20 21.40 -50.04
C THR A 430 -7.11 20.48 -49.22
N LEU A 431 -8.38 20.40 -49.57
CA LEU A 431 -9.31 19.46 -48.92
C LEU A 431 -8.84 18.01 -49.04
N THR A 432 -8.27 17.63 -50.19
CA THR A 432 -7.70 16.29 -50.42
C THR A 432 -6.49 16.03 -49.52
N ASP A 433 -5.63 17.04 -49.30
CA ASP A 433 -4.50 16.94 -48.36
C ASP A 433 -5.03 16.67 -46.93
N GLY A 434 -6.09 17.38 -46.51
CA GLY A 434 -6.73 17.16 -45.20
C GLY A 434 -7.32 15.77 -45.03
N LEU A 435 -7.92 15.19 -46.09
CA LEU A 435 -8.41 13.81 -46.06
C LEU A 435 -7.25 12.79 -45.91
N VAL A 436 -6.15 13.01 -46.61
CA VAL A 436 -4.96 12.15 -46.51
C VAL A 436 -4.36 12.25 -45.11
N ILE A 437 -4.18 13.45 -44.56
CA ILE A 437 -3.70 13.67 -43.20
C ILE A 437 -4.62 12.93 -42.20
N GLY A 438 -5.95 13.09 -42.29
CA GLY A 438 -6.90 12.45 -41.41
C GLY A 438 -6.82 10.90 -41.48
N ALA A 439 -6.79 10.34 -42.67
CA ALA A 439 -6.68 8.91 -42.88
C ALA A 439 -5.34 8.35 -42.35
N THR A 440 -4.22 8.99 -42.71
CA THR A 440 -2.90 8.52 -42.29
C THR A 440 -2.67 8.70 -40.79
N SER A 441 -3.15 9.77 -40.15
CA SER A 441 -2.98 9.97 -38.71
C SER A 441 -3.81 9.05 -37.82
N THR A 442 -4.96 8.57 -38.30
CA THR A 442 -5.81 7.61 -37.54
C THR A 442 -5.37 6.16 -37.69
N LEU A 443 -4.68 5.82 -38.78
CA LEU A 443 -4.28 4.45 -39.09
C LEU A 443 -3.40 3.80 -38.00
N PRO A 444 -2.37 4.45 -37.42
CA PRO A 444 -1.54 3.89 -36.35
C PRO A 444 -2.36 3.49 -35.12
N MET A 445 -3.30 4.35 -34.70
CA MET A 445 -4.18 4.07 -33.59
C MET A 445 -5.00 2.81 -33.82
N VAL A 446 -5.61 2.66 -34.99
CA VAL A 446 -6.42 1.47 -35.33
C VAL A 446 -5.56 0.21 -35.37
N ILE A 447 -4.39 0.26 -36.02
CA ILE A 447 -3.47 -0.89 -36.11
C ILE A 447 -3.01 -1.32 -34.70
N ASN A 448 -2.59 -0.38 -33.87
CA ASN A 448 -2.07 -0.69 -32.55
C ASN A 448 -3.17 -1.26 -31.63
N GLU A 449 -4.41 -0.75 -31.74
CA GLU A 449 -5.54 -1.30 -31.01
C GLU A 449 -5.93 -2.72 -31.47
N VAL A 450 -5.87 -3.01 -32.76
CA VAL A 450 -6.09 -4.35 -33.30
C VAL A 450 -4.99 -5.30 -32.83
N ILE A 451 -3.72 -4.89 -32.82
CA ILE A 451 -2.60 -5.70 -32.32
C ILE A 451 -2.80 -6.06 -30.85
N LYS A 452 -3.29 -5.12 -30.03
CA LYS A 452 -3.61 -5.39 -28.62
C LYS A 452 -4.71 -6.45 -28.47
N THR A 453 -5.80 -6.32 -29.23
CA THR A 453 -6.95 -7.25 -29.16
C THR A 453 -6.57 -8.66 -29.60
N VAL A 454 -5.69 -8.81 -30.59
CA VAL A 454 -5.23 -10.12 -31.08
C VAL A 454 -4.22 -10.78 -30.14
N LYS A 455 -3.46 -9.99 -29.37
CA LYS A 455 -2.46 -10.50 -28.43
C LYS A 455 -3.00 -10.74 -27.02
N GLU A 456 -4.28 -10.43 -26.71
CA GLU A 456 -4.86 -10.89 -25.45
C GLU A 456 -4.87 -12.43 -25.46
N PRO A 457 -4.07 -13.12 -24.60
CA PRO A 457 -4.29 -14.54 -24.37
C PRO A 457 -5.67 -14.66 -23.74
N GLU A 458 -6.49 -15.59 -24.24
CA GLU A 458 -7.63 -16.12 -23.50
C GLU A 458 -7.13 -16.39 -22.08
N ARG A 459 -7.52 -15.58 -21.10
CA ARG A 459 -7.30 -15.91 -19.69
C ARG A 459 -8.02 -17.22 -19.46
N ASP A 460 -7.27 -18.20 -19.01
CA ASP A 460 -7.75 -19.51 -18.59
C ASP A 460 -9.02 -19.30 -17.75
N PRO A 461 -10.18 -19.84 -18.15
CA PRO A 461 -11.45 -19.69 -17.42
C PRO A 461 -11.37 -20.22 -15.98
N ASP A 462 -10.37 -21.06 -15.68
CA ASP A 462 -10.14 -21.64 -14.35
C ASP A 462 -9.35 -20.72 -13.39
N GLN A 463 -8.77 -19.62 -13.88
CA GLN A 463 -8.31 -18.51 -13.04
C GLN A 463 -9.43 -17.47 -12.86
N GLN A 464 -10.61 -17.93 -12.43
CA GLN A 464 -11.65 -17.01 -11.97
C GLN A 464 -11.17 -16.33 -10.69
N PRO A 465 -11.15 -14.99 -10.62
CA PRO A 465 -11.15 -14.31 -9.33
C PRO A 465 -12.39 -14.84 -8.61
N HIS A 466 -12.21 -15.25 -7.37
CA HIS A 466 -13.31 -15.73 -6.54
C HIS A 466 -14.54 -14.87 -6.75
N LYS A 467 -15.61 -15.44 -7.30
CA LYS A 467 -16.93 -14.82 -7.41
C LYS A 467 -17.45 -14.53 -6.00
N GLY A 468 -17.23 -13.33 -5.54
CA GLY A 468 -17.74 -12.86 -4.27
C GLY A 468 -17.34 -11.40 -4.09
N LEU A 469 -18.19 -10.55 -4.56
CA LEU A 469 -18.38 -9.11 -4.36
C LEU A 469 -18.28 -8.26 -5.64
N ASP A 470 -19.17 -8.53 -6.59
CA ASP A 470 -19.72 -7.47 -7.45
C ASP A 470 -20.84 -6.71 -6.69
N ALA A 471 -20.55 -6.26 -5.48
CA ALA A 471 -21.28 -5.20 -4.82
C ALA A 471 -20.37 -3.98 -4.85
N ALA A 472 -20.67 -3.06 -5.76
CA ALA A 472 -20.16 -1.71 -5.68
C ALA A 472 -20.51 -1.18 -4.27
N ILE A 473 -19.50 -1.05 -3.41
CA ILE A 473 -19.65 -0.33 -2.15
C ILE A 473 -19.78 1.14 -2.54
N ASP A 474 -21.01 1.62 -2.52
CA ASP A 474 -21.33 3.03 -2.58
C ASP A 474 -20.85 3.67 -1.27
N ILE A 475 -19.71 4.34 -1.32
CA ILE A 475 -19.04 4.98 -0.18
C ILE A 475 -19.85 6.20 0.34
N THR A 476 -20.97 6.55 -0.29
CA THR A 476 -21.81 7.68 0.10
C THR A 476 -22.80 7.39 1.23
N SER A 477 -22.96 6.13 1.67
CA SER A 477 -23.98 5.77 2.69
C SER A 477 -23.42 5.51 4.10
N LEU A 478 -22.14 5.72 4.37
CA LEU A 478 -21.51 5.51 5.70
C LEU A 478 -21.27 6.81 6.50
N ALA A 479 -21.88 7.92 6.11
CA ALA A 479 -21.72 9.22 6.79
C ALA A 479 -22.79 9.54 7.85
N GLU A 480 -23.70 8.63 8.15
CA GLU A 480 -24.70 8.82 9.22
C GLU A 480 -24.77 7.58 10.13
N VAL A 481 -23.88 7.52 11.12
CA VAL A 481 -24.14 6.74 12.33
C VAL A 481 -24.15 7.74 13.49
N GLU A 482 -25.37 8.01 13.96
CA GLU A 482 -25.63 8.76 15.19
C GLU A 482 -24.89 8.14 16.37
N GLU A 483 -24.18 8.99 17.10
CA GLU A 483 -23.63 8.70 18.42
C GLU A 483 -24.80 8.41 19.39
N THR A 484 -25.00 7.15 19.73
CA THR A 484 -25.81 6.78 20.90
C THR A 484 -24.90 6.81 22.14
N PRO A 485 -25.22 7.63 23.15
CA PRO A 485 -24.42 7.66 24.38
C PRO A 485 -24.59 6.34 25.15
N CYS A 486 -23.49 5.75 25.59
CA CYS A 486 -23.50 4.65 26.57
C CYS A 486 -24.14 5.14 27.89
N GLU A 487 -25.42 4.84 28.07
CA GLU A 487 -26.06 4.84 29.42
C GLU A 487 -25.54 3.60 30.16
N ASN A 488 -24.64 3.79 31.10
CA ASN A 488 -24.44 2.96 32.30
C ASN A 488 -23.13 3.24 33.06
N THR A 489 -22.58 4.45 32.96
CA THR A 489 -21.37 4.81 33.74
C THR A 489 -21.69 5.13 35.20
N GLU A 490 -22.92 5.51 35.54
CA GLU A 490 -23.31 5.87 36.90
C GLU A 490 -23.58 4.65 37.80
N GLN A 491 -24.00 3.52 37.25
CA GLN A 491 -24.28 2.31 38.02
C GLN A 491 -22.98 1.61 38.48
N VAL A 492 -21.95 1.62 37.65
CA VAL A 492 -20.62 1.06 37.97
C VAL A 492 -19.91 1.91 39.03
N GLN A 493 -20.10 3.23 39.04
CA GLN A 493 -19.53 4.10 40.08
C GLN A 493 -20.24 3.97 41.42
N ALA A 494 -21.53 3.66 41.46
CA ALA A 494 -22.30 3.43 42.68
C ALA A 494 -21.91 2.10 43.36
N ASP A 495 -21.69 1.05 42.58
CA ASP A 495 -21.27 -0.26 43.10
C ASP A 495 -19.82 -0.24 43.59
N PHE A 496 -18.94 0.55 43.00
CA PHE A 496 -17.56 0.73 43.48
C PHE A 496 -17.48 1.49 44.82
N LYS A 497 -18.43 2.40 45.06
CA LYS A 497 -18.49 3.18 46.33
C LYS A 497 -19.02 2.36 47.50
N ASN A 498 -19.84 1.33 47.22
CA ASN A 498 -20.37 0.42 48.26
C ASN A 498 -19.38 -0.71 48.62
N LEU A 499 -18.34 -0.93 47.83
CA LEU A 499 -17.26 -1.91 48.12
C LEU A 499 -16.12 -1.32 48.94
N CYS A 500 -16.06 0.04 49.04
CA CYS A 500 -15.01 0.76 49.82
C CYS A 500 -15.47 1.28 51.18
N ASN A 501 -16.72 1.04 51.61
CA ASN A 501 -17.22 1.22 53.00
C ASN A 501 -17.44 -0.13 53.63
#